data_7718f5f3c432cd50cc50276649e0b023
#
_entry.id   7718f5f3c432cd50cc50276649e0b023
#
_cell.length_a   1.000
_cell.length_b   1.000
_cell.length_c   1.000
_cell.angle_alpha   90.00
_cell.angle_beta   90.00
_cell.angle_gamma   90.00
#
_symmetry.space_group_name_H-M   'P 1'
#
loop_
_entity.id
_entity.type
_entity.pdbx_description
1 polymer ?
#
loop_
_entity_poly.entity_id
_entity_poly.type
_entity_poly.pdbx_seq_one_letter_code
_entity_poly.pdbx_strand_id
1 'polypeptide(L)'
;MATDERWKQDGVRVIPGTELDPNTAQTPGMDRKAAITFARVGAQKLWAGTVHIHPNAKTGAHHHGPLESVIYGVKGRARMRWGERLEFTAEAGPGDFIYVPPFVPH
;
A
#
# COMPACT_ATOMS: atom_id res chain seq x y z
N MET A 1 15.27 -1.96 29.38
CA MET A 1 14.59 -1.95 28.10
C MET A 1 14.33 -3.39 27.66
N ALA A 2 13.10 -3.69 27.35
CA ALA A 2 12.79 -5.03 26.85
C ALA A 2 13.28 -5.16 25.40
N THR A 3 13.89 -6.30 25.10
CA THR A 3 14.37 -6.63 23.78
C THR A 3 13.38 -7.61 23.15
N ASP A 4 12.92 -7.33 21.95
CA ASP A 4 12.08 -8.26 21.21
C ASP A 4 12.97 -9.34 20.61
N GLU A 5 12.71 -10.58 20.99
CA GLU A 5 13.50 -11.73 20.56
C GLU A 5 12.73 -12.66 19.63
N ARG A 6 11.58 -12.22 19.11
CA ARG A 6 10.78 -13.04 18.18
C ARG A 6 11.58 -13.46 16.95
N TRP A 7 12.58 -12.66 16.57
CA TRP A 7 13.43 -12.98 15.42
C TRP A 7 14.15 -14.32 15.56
N LYS A 8 14.30 -14.82 16.79
CA LYS A 8 14.96 -16.10 17.03
C LYS A 8 14.10 -17.28 16.57
N GLN A 9 12.80 -17.13 16.58
CA GLN A 9 11.85 -18.14 16.10
C GLN A 9 11.36 -17.84 14.70
N ASP A 10 10.98 -16.59 14.44
CA ASP A 10 10.33 -16.23 13.20
C ASP A 10 11.33 -15.93 12.07
N GLY A 11 12.41 -15.26 12.38
CA GLY A 11 13.47 -14.97 11.43
C GLY A 11 13.02 -14.09 10.25
N VAL A 12 13.88 -14.03 9.26
CA VAL A 12 13.58 -13.35 8.00
C VAL A 12 12.77 -14.29 7.12
N ARG A 13 11.72 -13.76 6.50
CA ARG A 13 10.89 -14.53 5.59
C ARG A 13 10.78 -13.84 4.24
N VAL A 14 10.81 -14.63 3.19
CA VAL A 14 10.58 -14.16 1.83
C VAL A 14 9.19 -14.62 1.41
N ILE A 15 8.39 -13.69 0.93
CA ILE A 15 7.09 -13.99 0.32
C ILE A 15 7.28 -13.90 -1.19
N PRO A 16 7.27 -15.04 -1.89
CA PRO A 16 7.43 -15.01 -3.35
C PRO A 16 6.32 -14.24 -4.03
N GLY A 17 6.65 -13.56 -5.13
CA GLY A 17 5.66 -12.83 -5.91
C GLY A 17 4.56 -13.70 -6.51
N THR A 18 4.79 -15.00 -6.60
CA THR A 18 3.78 -15.98 -7.05
C THR A 18 2.81 -16.41 -5.96
N GLU A 19 3.05 -15.99 -4.70
CA GLU A 19 2.29 -16.42 -3.53
C GLU A 19 1.57 -15.24 -2.84
N LEU A 20 1.38 -14.15 -3.54
CA LEU A 20 0.63 -13.02 -3.01
C LEU A 20 -0.85 -13.39 -2.87
N ASP A 21 -1.48 -12.86 -1.83
CA ASP A 21 -2.83 -13.23 -1.46
C ASP A 21 -3.85 -12.22 -2.02
N PRO A 22 -4.71 -12.63 -2.98
CA PRO A 22 -5.75 -11.75 -3.50
C PRO A 22 -6.93 -11.60 -2.54
N ASN A 23 -7.02 -12.42 -1.49
CA ASN A 23 -8.08 -12.34 -0.49
C ASN A 23 -7.77 -11.23 0.51
N THR A 24 -7.84 -10.01 0.04
CA THR A 24 -7.61 -8.79 0.83
C THR A 24 -8.63 -7.74 0.40
N ALA A 25 -8.74 -6.67 1.18
CA ALA A 25 -9.70 -5.61 0.88
C ALA A 25 -9.46 -5.05 -0.53
N GLN A 26 -10.53 -4.95 -1.32
CA GLN A 26 -10.49 -4.50 -2.70
C GLN A 26 -11.24 -3.20 -2.88
N THR A 27 -10.83 -2.47 -3.92
CA THR A 27 -11.51 -1.27 -4.38
C THR A 27 -11.91 -1.50 -5.84
N PRO A 28 -13.12 -1.13 -6.26
CA PRO A 28 -13.50 -1.28 -7.67
C PRO A 28 -12.49 -0.62 -8.61
N GLY A 29 -12.09 -1.35 -9.65
CA GLY A 29 -11.09 -0.90 -10.61
C GLY A 29 -9.64 -1.11 -10.17
N MET A 30 -9.43 -1.72 -9.01
CA MET A 30 -8.11 -2.04 -8.48
C MET A 30 -8.05 -3.48 -8.02
N ASP A 31 -6.95 -4.15 -8.32
CA ASP A 31 -6.69 -5.51 -7.82
C ASP A 31 -5.51 -5.45 -6.86
N ARG A 32 -5.78 -5.73 -5.59
CA ARG A 32 -4.75 -5.78 -4.55
C ARG A 32 -4.40 -7.21 -4.22
N LYS A 33 -3.10 -7.44 -3.98
CA LYS A 33 -2.60 -8.71 -3.49
C LYS A 33 -1.67 -8.45 -2.32
N ALA A 34 -1.95 -9.07 -1.19
CA ALA A 34 -1.19 -8.86 0.04
C ALA A 34 0.07 -9.74 0.06
N ALA A 35 1.17 -9.14 0.46
CA ALA A 35 2.43 -9.85 0.72
C ALA A 35 2.71 -9.92 2.21
N ILE A 36 2.74 -8.77 2.88
CA ILE A 36 3.11 -8.64 4.28
C ILE A 36 1.90 -8.13 5.04
N THR A 37 1.40 -8.97 5.96
CA THR A 37 0.27 -8.64 6.83
C THR A 37 0.48 -9.30 8.19
N PHE A 38 -0.36 -8.92 9.16
CA PHE A 38 -0.36 -9.60 10.44
C PHE A 38 -0.68 -11.10 10.28
N ALA A 39 -1.70 -11.42 9.50
CA ALA A 39 -2.12 -12.81 9.33
C ALA A 39 -1.06 -13.68 8.66
N ARG A 40 -0.30 -13.11 7.74
CA ARG A 40 0.68 -13.89 6.96
C ARG A 40 2.04 -14.00 7.64
N VAL A 41 2.50 -12.93 8.28
CA VAL A 41 3.86 -12.88 8.81
C VAL A 41 3.95 -12.29 10.22
N GLY A 42 2.83 -11.96 10.83
CA GLY A 42 2.82 -11.35 12.15
C GLY A 42 3.23 -9.89 12.18
N ALA A 43 3.21 -9.21 11.04
CA ALA A 43 3.57 -7.80 10.97
C ALA A 43 2.55 -6.96 11.76
N GLN A 44 3.05 -6.11 12.65
CA GLN A 44 2.19 -5.31 13.52
C GLN A 44 2.05 -3.86 13.08
N LYS A 45 3.03 -3.35 12.33
CA LYS A 45 3.13 -1.94 12.01
C LYS A 45 3.12 -1.63 10.52
N LEU A 46 3.10 -2.66 9.67
CA LEU A 46 3.09 -2.42 8.24
C LEU A 46 2.28 -3.47 7.50
N TRP A 47 1.77 -3.03 6.37
CA TRP A 47 1.15 -3.85 5.36
C TRP A 47 1.88 -3.57 4.05
N ALA A 48 2.16 -4.60 3.28
CA ALA A 48 2.75 -4.43 1.96
C ALA A 48 2.12 -5.40 0.97
N GLY A 49 1.98 -4.95 -0.26
CA GLY A 49 1.41 -5.74 -1.32
C GLY A 49 1.53 -5.03 -2.65
N THR A 50 0.88 -5.59 -3.65
CA THR A 50 0.82 -4.99 -4.97
C THR A 50 -0.59 -4.48 -5.26
N VAL A 51 -0.67 -3.49 -6.13
CA VAL A 51 -1.93 -2.95 -6.62
C VAL A 51 -1.84 -2.82 -8.13
N HIS A 52 -2.79 -3.43 -8.82
CA HIS A 52 -2.97 -3.23 -10.25
C HIS A 52 -4.19 -2.32 -10.44
N ILE A 53 -3.98 -1.17 -11.05
CA ILE A 53 -5.04 -0.20 -11.29
C ILE A 53 -5.46 -0.32 -12.75
N HIS A 54 -6.73 -0.61 -12.99
CA HIS A 54 -7.28 -0.68 -14.34
C HIS A 54 -7.33 0.70 -14.98
N PRO A 55 -7.20 0.82 -16.31
CA PRO A 55 -7.31 2.10 -16.98
C PRO A 55 -8.62 2.81 -16.64
N ASN A 56 -8.55 4.12 -16.37
CA ASN A 56 -9.69 4.97 -16.05
C ASN A 56 -10.40 4.61 -14.73
N ALA A 57 -9.81 3.77 -13.89
CA ALA A 57 -10.35 3.48 -12.58
C ALA A 57 -10.24 4.71 -11.68
N LYS A 58 -11.27 4.92 -10.86
CA LYS A 58 -11.31 6.00 -9.88
C LYS A 58 -11.71 5.45 -8.53
N THR A 59 -11.04 5.90 -7.49
CA THR A 59 -11.43 5.60 -6.12
C THR A 59 -12.17 6.77 -5.51
N GLY A 60 -13.00 6.51 -4.51
CA GLY A 60 -13.58 7.58 -3.70
C GLY A 60 -12.52 8.25 -2.84
N ALA A 61 -12.81 9.48 -2.40
CA ALA A 61 -11.94 10.19 -1.49
C ALA A 61 -11.94 9.51 -0.12
N HIS A 62 -10.76 9.33 0.46
CA HIS A 62 -10.60 8.72 1.78
C HIS A 62 -9.27 9.15 2.38
N HIS A 63 -9.07 8.83 3.66
CA HIS A 63 -7.76 8.94 4.30
C HIS A 63 -7.54 7.72 5.19
N HIS A 64 -6.30 7.49 5.56
CA HIS A 64 -5.92 6.32 6.36
C HIS A 64 -5.67 6.67 7.83
N GLY A 65 -6.32 7.73 8.34
CA GLY A 65 -6.13 8.18 9.70
C GLY A 65 -4.67 8.58 9.96
N PRO A 66 -4.08 8.16 11.10
CA PRO A 66 -2.71 8.54 11.44
C PRO A 66 -1.63 7.79 10.65
N LEU A 67 -2.02 6.89 9.75
CA LEU A 67 -1.06 6.08 9.01
C LEU A 67 -0.47 6.84 7.83
N GLU A 68 0.79 6.58 7.59
CA GLU A 68 1.48 7.04 6.39
C GLU A 68 1.49 5.95 5.34
N SER A 69 1.59 6.33 4.07
CA SER A 69 1.70 5.38 2.97
C SER A 69 2.82 5.76 2.02
N VAL A 70 3.48 4.75 1.48
CA VAL A 70 4.42 4.89 0.38
C VAL A 70 3.96 3.99 -0.76
N ILE A 71 3.92 4.56 -1.96
CA ILE A 71 3.56 3.83 -3.17
C ILE A 71 4.71 3.95 -4.14
N TYR A 72 5.21 2.81 -4.63
CA TYR A 72 6.26 2.77 -5.64
C TYR A 72 5.68 2.35 -6.98
N GLY A 73 5.90 3.17 -8.01
CA GLY A 73 5.44 2.90 -9.36
C GLY A 73 6.34 1.88 -10.05
N VAL A 74 5.75 0.78 -10.52
CA VAL A 74 6.47 -0.26 -11.26
C VAL A 74 6.24 -0.11 -12.76
N LYS A 75 5.01 0.16 -13.17
CA LYS A 75 4.62 0.24 -14.57
C LYS A 75 3.44 1.20 -14.74
N GLY A 76 3.39 1.90 -15.86
CA GLY A 76 2.31 2.82 -16.17
C GLY A 76 2.45 4.15 -15.47
N ARG A 77 1.43 4.97 -15.58
CA ARG A 77 1.35 6.27 -14.91
C ARG A 77 0.10 6.34 -14.07
N ALA A 78 0.22 6.95 -12.89
CA ALA A 78 -0.88 7.15 -11.99
C ALA A 78 -1.04 8.63 -11.68
N ARG A 79 -2.29 9.05 -11.51
CA ARG A 79 -2.63 10.38 -11.03
C ARG A 79 -3.28 10.25 -9.68
N MET A 80 -2.79 10.97 -8.69
CA MET A 80 -3.39 11.07 -7.37
C MET A 80 -3.89 12.49 -7.15
N ARG A 81 -5.15 12.61 -6.82
CA ARG A 81 -5.72 13.88 -6.38
C ARG A 81 -5.80 13.88 -4.86
N TRP A 82 -5.50 15.01 -4.25
CA TRP A 82 -5.46 15.13 -2.80
C TRP A 82 -5.89 16.51 -2.35
N GLY A 83 -6.17 16.63 -1.05
CA GLY A 83 -6.67 17.85 -0.44
C GLY A 83 -8.13 17.70 -0.05
N GLU A 84 -8.64 18.65 0.73
CA GLU A 84 -10.02 18.59 1.23
C GLU A 84 -11.06 18.50 0.11
N ARG A 85 -10.77 19.11 -1.04
CA ARG A 85 -11.64 19.10 -2.20
C ARG A 85 -11.01 18.35 -3.37
N LEU A 86 -9.98 17.56 -3.11
CA LEU A 86 -9.18 16.90 -4.13
C LEU A 86 -8.67 17.88 -5.19
N GLU A 87 -8.32 19.11 -4.76
CA GLU A 87 -7.93 20.21 -5.63
C GLU A 87 -6.50 20.11 -6.15
N PHE A 88 -5.66 19.35 -5.47
CA PHE A 88 -4.27 19.16 -5.88
C PHE A 88 -4.11 17.87 -6.67
N THR A 89 -3.15 17.85 -7.56
CA THR A 89 -2.86 16.68 -8.39
C THR A 89 -1.37 16.37 -8.36
N ALA A 90 -1.05 15.09 -8.18
CA ALA A 90 0.31 14.58 -8.32
C ALA A 90 0.31 13.43 -9.32
N GLU A 91 1.33 13.35 -10.15
CA GLU A 91 1.48 12.26 -11.11
C GLU A 91 2.78 11.52 -10.87
N ALA A 92 2.76 10.21 -11.08
CA ALA A 92 3.92 9.36 -10.92
C ALA A 92 3.97 8.32 -12.02
N GLY A 93 5.17 8.04 -12.47
CA GLY A 93 5.45 6.98 -13.44
C GLY A 93 6.35 5.91 -12.85
N PRO A 94 6.87 5.01 -13.70
CA PRO A 94 7.76 3.93 -13.24
C PRO A 94 9.01 4.51 -12.57
N GLY A 95 9.35 3.96 -11.41
CA GLY A 95 10.50 4.40 -10.64
C GLY A 95 10.22 5.53 -9.66
N ASP A 96 9.04 6.12 -9.69
CA ASP A 96 8.68 7.21 -8.79
C ASP A 96 8.08 6.67 -7.50
N PHE A 97 8.28 7.43 -6.42
CA PHE A 97 7.67 7.16 -5.12
C PHE A 97 6.62 8.22 -4.84
N ILE A 98 5.46 7.79 -4.34
CA ILE A 98 4.44 8.68 -3.82
C ILE A 98 4.41 8.52 -2.31
N TYR A 99 4.52 9.62 -1.58
CA TYR A 99 4.35 9.63 -0.14
C TYR A 99 3.00 10.24 0.20
N VAL A 100 2.22 9.54 1.01
CA VAL A 100 0.92 10.02 1.48
C VAL A 100 1.03 10.26 2.99
N PRO A 101 0.97 11.54 3.44
CA PRO A 101 1.02 11.87 4.87
C PRO A 101 -0.20 11.35 5.63
N PRO A 102 -0.13 11.34 6.97
CA PRO A 102 -1.30 11.03 7.79
C PRO A 102 -2.46 12.00 7.50
N PHE A 103 -3.68 11.50 7.60
CA PHE A 103 -4.94 12.24 7.52
C PHE A 103 -5.21 12.98 6.20
N VAL A 104 -4.34 12.89 5.21
CA VAL A 104 -4.58 13.61 3.96
C VAL A 104 -5.67 12.92 3.13
N PRO A 105 -6.74 13.61 2.76
CA PRO A 105 -7.73 13.06 1.84
C PRO A 105 -7.12 12.87 0.44
N HIS A 106 -7.39 11.73 -0.17
CA HIS A 106 -6.85 11.41 -1.50
C HIS A 106 -7.71 10.38 -2.24
#